data_938f536d829d704da4d5b3930344178d
#
_entry.id   938f536d829d704da4d5b3930344178d
#
_cell.length_a   1.000
_cell.length_b   1.000
_cell.length_c   1.000
_cell.angle_alpha   90.00
_cell.angle_beta   90.00
_cell.angle_gamma   90.00
#
_symmetry.space_group_name_H-M   'P 1'
#
loop_
_entity.id
_entity.type
_entity.pdbx_description
1 polymer ?
#
loop_
_entity_poly.entity_id
_entity_poly.type
_entity_poly.pdbx_seq_one_letter_code
_entity_poly.pdbx_strand_id
1 'polypeptide(L)'
;ADAHAVPSRDEYAGLLARGILLLLAGAAYKFVLAAWVHRGYAASAWGSASGGADVVAELWLQVRCAYQYGLYLFCDFQGYSLMAMGASYCLGIRCPRNFRAPFAAADIVDFWNRWHITLSTWFRDFVFMRFTRWCMHRRLVHGRVRTAQVAFMVDMLVMGFWHGIAPCYIAYGVYHGLLLGATEWMRKRSRFYRAHQHQAWFRVVLWFVTLQLVMFGFAIFSGQVGVALGGVLNG
;
A
#
# COMPACT_ATOMS: atom_id res chain seq x y z
N ALA A 1 -25.00 -13.98 -0.58
CA ALA A 1 -25.22 -14.49 -1.93
C ALA A 1 -24.25 -15.63 -2.13
N ASP A 2 -24.73 -16.84 -2.42
CA ASP A 2 -23.91 -18.02 -2.62
C ASP A 2 -22.94 -17.78 -3.80
N ALA A 3 -21.66 -17.83 -3.51
CA ALA A 3 -20.60 -17.66 -4.50
C ALA A 3 -20.60 -18.76 -5.60
N HIS A 4 -21.48 -19.74 -5.48
CA HIS A 4 -21.58 -20.92 -6.36
C HIS A 4 -22.89 -20.97 -7.17
N ALA A 5 -23.76 -19.95 -7.07
CA ALA A 5 -24.96 -19.89 -7.89
C ALA A 5 -24.59 -19.56 -9.33
N VAL A 6 -24.93 -20.43 -10.27
CA VAL A 6 -24.76 -20.18 -11.72
C VAL A 6 -25.58 -18.94 -12.09
N PRO A 7 -24.99 -17.88 -12.65
CA PRO A 7 -25.71 -16.67 -13.00
C PRO A 7 -26.76 -16.95 -14.10
N SER A 8 -27.89 -16.26 -14.03
CA SER A 8 -28.86 -16.29 -15.13
C SER A 8 -28.23 -15.76 -16.43
N ARG A 9 -28.87 -16.03 -17.57
CA ARG A 9 -28.35 -15.57 -18.87
C ARG A 9 -28.14 -14.06 -18.94
N ASP A 10 -29.07 -13.29 -18.39
CA ASP A 10 -28.99 -11.81 -18.39
C ASP A 10 -27.92 -11.31 -17.40
N GLU A 11 -27.80 -11.93 -16.24
CA GLU A 11 -26.71 -11.64 -15.29
C GLU A 11 -25.35 -11.96 -15.87
N TYR A 12 -25.22 -13.10 -16.58
CA TYR A 12 -23.98 -13.48 -17.23
C TYR A 12 -23.60 -12.50 -18.35
N ALA A 13 -24.56 -12.09 -19.19
CA ALA A 13 -24.32 -11.08 -20.23
C ALA A 13 -23.82 -9.75 -19.60
N GLY A 14 -24.41 -9.33 -18.47
CA GLY A 14 -23.94 -8.16 -17.72
C GLY A 14 -22.54 -8.33 -17.11
N LEU A 15 -22.20 -9.51 -16.61
CA LEU A 15 -20.87 -9.83 -16.11
C LEU A 15 -19.84 -9.83 -17.26
N LEU A 16 -20.18 -10.47 -18.38
CA LEU A 16 -19.31 -10.54 -19.56
C LEU A 16 -18.97 -9.13 -20.10
N ALA A 17 -19.98 -8.27 -20.25
CA ALA A 17 -19.77 -6.90 -20.70
C ALA A 17 -18.84 -6.11 -19.74
N ARG A 18 -19.09 -6.22 -18.43
CA ARG A 18 -18.21 -5.62 -17.40
C ARG A 18 -16.82 -6.24 -17.41
N GLY A 19 -16.72 -7.56 -17.60
CA GLY A 19 -15.45 -8.28 -17.69
C GLY A 19 -14.58 -7.75 -18.83
N ILE A 20 -15.15 -7.57 -20.02
CA ILE A 20 -14.45 -7.01 -21.18
C ILE A 20 -13.98 -5.57 -20.89
N LEU A 21 -14.84 -4.72 -20.31
CA LEU A 21 -14.46 -3.35 -19.94
C LEU A 21 -13.31 -3.33 -18.92
N LEU A 22 -13.33 -4.23 -17.94
CA LEU A 22 -12.26 -4.34 -16.94
C LEU A 22 -10.95 -4.83 -17.58
N LEU A 23 -10.99 -5.75 -18.53
CA LEU A 23 -9.82 -6.21 -19.29
C LEU A 23 -9.20 -5.04 -20.08
N LEU A 24 -10.00 -4.28 -20.79
CA LEU A 24 -9.55 -3.11 -21.56
C LEU A 24 -8.99 -2.01 -20.65
N ALA A 25 -9.69 -1.70 -19.57
CA ALA A 25 -9.21 -0.72 -18.59
C ALA A 25 -7.91 -1.21 -17.93
N GLY A 26 -7.82 -2.48 -17.55
CA GLY A 26 -6.62 -3.07 -16.97
C GLY A 26 -5.42 -3.03 -17.91
N ALA A 27 -5.65 -3.34 -19.21
CA ALA A 27 -4.63 -3.23 -20.24
C ALA A 27 -4.15 -1.77 -20.42
N ALA A 28 -5.06 -0.79 -20.41
CA ALA A 28 -4.70 0.62 -20.47
C ALA A 28 -3.86 1.06 -19.25
N TYR A 29 -4.25 0.64 -18.05
CA TYR A 29 -3.46 0.92 -16.83
C TYR A 29 -2.05 0.31 -16.91
N LYS A 30 -1.95 -0.97 -17.29
CA LYS A 30 -0.67 -1.70 -17.26
C LYS A 30 0.24 -1.33 -18.43
N PHE A 31 -0.27 -1.35 -19.65
CA PHE A 31 0.57 -1.22 -20.84
C PHE A 31 0.71 0.23 -21.34
N VAL A 32 -0.17 1.14 -20.93
CA VAL A 32 -0.08 2.55 -21.33
C VAL A 32 0.37 3.41 -20.14
N LEU A 33 -0.43 3.47 -19.05
CA LEU A 33 -0.14 4.38 -17.94
C LEU A 33 1.11 3.96 -17.16
N ALA A 34 1.22 2.69 -16.78
CA ALA A 34 2.39 2.21 -16.05
C ALA A 34 3.66 2.32 -16.91
N ALA A 35 3.60 1.97 -18.20
CA ALA A 35 4.74 2.11 -19.10
C ALA A 35 5.17 3.57 -19.29
N TRP A 36 4.22 4.51 -19.37
CA TRP A 36 4.53 5.94 -19.46
C TRP A 36 5.21 6.46 -18.20
N VAL A 37 4.67 6.14 -17.01
CA VAL A 37 5.26 6.53 -15.72
C VAL A 37 6.65 5.90 -15.54
N HIS A 38 6.81 4.62 -15.92
CA HIS A 38 8.08 3.90 -15.82
C HIS A 38 9.19 4.50 -16.68
N ARG A 39 8.87 5.00 -17.88
CA ARG A 39 9.87 5.69 -18.72
C ARG A 39 10.46 6.91 -18.01
N GLY A 40 9.62 7.70 -17.34
CA GLY A 40 10.08 8.84 -16.54
C GLY A 40 10.94 8.43 -15.35
N TYR A 41 10.60 7.30 -14.72
CA TYR A 41 11.36 6.73 -13.61
C TYR A 41 12.73 6.20 -14.05
N ALA A 42 12.80 5.43 -15.13
CA ALA A 42 14.05 4.87 -15.65
C ALA A 42 15.00 5.97 -16.16
N ALA A 43 14.48 7.08 -16.70
CA ALA A 43 15.27 8.24 -17.12
C ALA A 43 15.85 9.04 -15.94
N SER A 44 15.32 8.85 -14.73
CA SER A 44 15.80 9.45 -13.50
C SER A 44 16.81 8.51 -12.86
N ALA A 45 17.96 8.31 -13.49
CA ALA A 45 18.95 7.33 -13.04
C ALA A 45 19.34 7.59 -11.58
N TRP A 46 19.01 6.65 -10.71
CA TRP A 46 19.57 6.55 -9.36
C TRP A 46 21.07 6.29 -9.48
N GLY A 47 21.85 7.17 -8.98
CA GLY A 47 23.29 6.96 -8.88
C GLY A 47 24.17 7.79 -9.81
N SER A 48 23.64 8.73 -10.58
CA SER A 48 24.46 9.82 -11.08
C SER A 48 24.59 10.93 -10.00
N ALA A 49 24.99 10.55 -8.79
CA ALA A 49 25.59 11.46 -7.85
C ALA A 49 26.93 11.87 -8.45
N SER A 50 26.90 12.83 -9.37
CA SER A 50 28.10 13.57 -9.76
C SER A 50 28.56 14.31 -8.49
N GLY A 51 29.71 13.91 -7.94
CA GLY A 51 30.27 14.52 -6.75
C GLY A 51 30.29 16.05 -6.90
N GLY A 52 29.50 16.73 -6.06
CA GLY A 52 29.32 18.18 -6.09
C GLY A 52 27.90 18.67 -6.39
N ALA A 53 26.91 17.77 -6.52
CA ALA A 53 25.51 18.16 -6.70
C ALA A 53 24.97 18.85 -5.44
N ASP A 54 24.18 19.92 -5.64
CA ASP A 54 23.45 20.59 -4.59
C ASP A 54 22.54 19.58 -3.84
N VAL A 55 22.67 19.52 -2.50
CA VAL A 55 21.88 18.63 -1.63
C VAL A 55 20.38 18.78 -1.88
N VAL A 56 19.92 19.99 -2.20
CA VAL A 56 18.51 20.26 -2.50
C VAL A 56 18.08 19.59 -3.81
N ALA A 57 18.94 19.63 -4.84
CA ALA A 57 18.66 18.96 -6.11
C ALA A 57 18.60 17.45 -5.96
N GLU A 58 19.48 16.87 -5.15
CA GLU A 58 19.51 15.44 -4.84
C GLU A 58 18.23 15.02 -4.09
N LEU A 59 17.82 15.75 -3.07
CA LEU A 59 16.58 15.50 -2.35
C LEU A 59 15.35 15.57 -3.27
N TRP A 60 15.30 16.57 -4.16
CA TRP A 60 14.23 16.67 -5.15
C TRP A 60 14.18 15.48 -6.09
N LEU A 61 15.33 15.01 -6.55
CA LEU A 61 15.43 13.82 -7.39
C LEU A 61 14.88 12.60 -6.66
N GLN A 62 15.26 12.39 -5.40
CA GLN A 62 14.80 11.26 -4.59
C GLN A 62 13.28 11.31 -4.35
N VAL A 63 12.72 12.46 -4.00
CA VAL A 63 11.29 12.64 -3.85
C VAL A 63 10.56 12.33 -5.18
N ARG A 64 11.05 12.88 -6.29
CA ARG A 64 10.47 12.61 -7.62
C ARG A 64 10.47 11.12 -7.94
N CYS A 65 11.58 10.43 -7.71
CA CYS A 65 11.71 9.00 -7.95
C CYS A 65 10.74 8.18 -7.06
N ALA A 66 10.59 8.55 -5.78
CA ALA A 66 9.64 7.89 -4.88
C ALA A 66 8.20 7.99 -5.39
N TYR A 67 7.79 9.18 -5.85
CA TYR A 67 6.47 9.39 -6.44
C TYR A 67 6.29 8.67 -7.76
N GLN A 68 7.28 8.71 -8.65
CA GLN A 68 7.22 8.00 -9.93
C GLN A 68 7.12 6.49 -9.72
N TYR A 69 7.92 5.93 -8.81
CA TYR A 69 7.82 4.51 -8.46
C TYR A 69 6.48 4.14 -7.85
N GLY A 70 5.97 4.93 -6.89
CA GLY A 70 4.67 4.68 -6.27
C GLY A 70 3.51 4.72 -7.26
N LEU A 71 3.52 5.68 -8.19
CA LEU A 71 2.53 5.79 -9.26
C LEU A 71 2.66 4.64 -10.26
N TYR A 72 3.89 4.29 -10.66
CA TYR A 72 4.16 3.14 -11.51
C TYR A 72 3.62 1.86 -10.89
N LEU A 73 3.99 1.57 -9.64
CA LEU A 73 3.55 0.39 -8.90
C LEU A 73 2.02 0.32 -8.82
N PHE A 74 1.36 1.46 -8.55
CA PHE A 74 -0.09 1.51 -8.53
C PHE A 74 -0.70 1.21 -9.89
N CYS A 75 -0.24 1.87 -10.95
CA CYS A 75 -0.78 1.67 -12.29
C CYS A 75 -0.57 0.23 -12.78
N ASP A 76 0.62 -0.33 -12.57
CA ASP A 76 0.94 -1.70 -12.96
C ASP A 76 0.07 -2.71 -12.22
N PHE A 77 -0.02 -2.59 -10.90
CA PHE A 77 -0.75 -3.53 -10.08
C PHE A 77 -2.28 -3.35 -10.15
N GLN A 78 -2.77 -2.11 -10.27
CA GLN A 78 -4.19 -1.85 -10.56
C GLN A 78 -4.58 -2.44 -11.91
N GLY A 79 -3.74 -2.28 -12.93
CA GLY A 79 -3.95 -2.87 -14.25
C GLY A 79 -4.04 -4.38 -14.20
N TYR A 80 -3.08 -5.04 -13.54
CA TYR A 80 -3.11 -6.49 -13.30
C TYR A 80 -4.40 -6.93 -12.57
N SER A 81 -4.76 -6.22 -11.49
CA SER A 81 -5.95 -6.56 -10.69
C SER A 81 -7.25 -6.41 -11.50
N LEU A 82 -7.35 -5.37 -12.33
CA LEU A 82 -8.52 -5.18 -13.21
C LEU A 82 -8.62 -6.28 -14.27
N MET A 83 -7.49 -6.69 -14.87
CA MET A 83 -7.47 -7.80 -15.84
C MET A 83 -7.86 -9.12 -15.18
N ALA A 84 -7.34 -9.41 -13.98
CA ALA A 84 -7.70 -10.63 -13.23
C ALA A 84 -9.20 -10.66 -12.89
N MET A 85 -9.76 -9.52 -12.42
CA MET A 85 -11.20 -9.38 -12.19
C MET A 85 -12.00 -9.52 -13.47
N GLY A 86 -11.53 -8.91 -14.56
CA GLY A 86 -12.17 -8.99 -15.90
C GLY A 86 -12.26 -10.41 -16.41
N ALA A 87 -11.16 -11.16 -16.32
CA ALA A 87 -11.11 -12.57 -16.69
C ALA A 87 -12.09 -13.40 -15.85
N SER A 88 -12.11 -13.20 -14.53
CA SER A 88 -13.06 -13.87 -13.63
C SER A 88 -14.52 -13.57 -14.00
N TYR A 89 -14.84 -12.32 -14.34
CA TYR A 89 -16.20 -11.91 -14.73
C TYR A 89 -16.60 -12.54 -16.05
N CYS A 90 -15.68 -12.71 -17.01
CA CYS A 90 -15.94 -13.44 -18.26
C CYS A 90 -16.24 -14.93 -18.00
N LEU A 91 -15.75 -15.48 -16.90
CA LEU A 91 -16.08 -16.85 -16.45
C LEU A 91 -17.34 -16.91 -15.56
N GLY A 92 -18.07 -15.80 -15.39
CA GLY A 92 -19.22 -15.73 -14.50
C GLY A 92 -18.91 -15.63 -13.01
N ILE A 93 -17.63 -15.48 -12.63
CA ILE A 93 -17.17 -15.46 -11.24
C ILE A 93 -16.99 -14.00 -10.78
N ARG A 94 -17.63 -13.62 -9.68
CA ARG A 94 -17.48 -12.28 -9.09
C ARG A 94 -16.29 -12.26 -8.14
N CYS A 95 -15.25 -11.47 -8.48
CA CYS A 95 -14.07 -11.26 -7.65
C CYS A 95 -14.10 -9.89 -6.95
N PRO A 96 -13.58 -9.81 -5.71
CA PRO A 96 -13.43 -8.54 -5.01
C PRO A 96 -12.37 -7.65 -5.64
N ARG A 97 -12.52 -6.33 -5.48
CA ARG A 97 -11.52 -5.35 -5.93
C ARG A 97 -10.31 -5.30 -4.99
N ASN A 98 -9.13 -5.03 -5.54
CA ASN A 98 -7.90 -4.85 -4.77
C ASN A 98 -7.62 -3.40 -4.37
N PHE A 99 -8.19 -2.41 -5.06
CA PHE A 99 -7.92 -1.00 -4.81
C PHE A 99 -9.20 -0.17 -4.74
N ARG A 100 -9.18 0.83 -3.85
CA ARG A 100 -10.27 1.80 -3.68
C ARG A 100 -9.70 3.20 -3.41
N ALA A 101 -9.19 3.88 -4.44
CA ALA A 101 -8.56 5.20 -4.34
C ALA A 101 -7.57 5.30 -3.16
N PRO A 102 -6.47 4.51 -3.14
CA PRO A 102 -5.58 4.40 -1.98
C PRO A 102 -4.88 5.72 -1.64
N PHE A 103 -4.57 6.55 -2.63
CA PHE A 103 -3.92 7.85 -2.42
C PHE A 103 -4.87 8.94 -1.88
N ALA A 104 -6.16 8.63 -1.73
CA ALA A 104 -7.13 9.49 -1.03
C ALA A 104 -7.31 9.07 0.45
N ALA A 105 -6.44 8.21 0.98
CA ALA A 105 -6.51 7.74 2.35
C ALA A 105 -6.27 8.86 3.36
N ALA A 106 -7.09 8.92 4.40
CA ALA A 106 -6.98 9.92 5.45
C ALA A 106 -5.85 9.63 6.45
N ASP A 107 -5.46 8.36 6.62
CA ASP A 107 -4.32 7.92 7.42
C ASP A 107 -3.85 6.53 6.98
N ILE A 108 -2.79 6.01 7.64
CA ILE A 108 -2.15 4.74 7.26
C ILE A 108 -3.08 3.53 7.41
N VAL A 109 -3.98 3.53 8.40
CA VAL A 109 -4.97 2.43 8.54
C VAL A 109 -5.98 2.48 7.41
N ASP A 110 -6.45 3.69 7.02
CA ASP A 110 -7.33 3.87 5.87
C ASP A 110 -6.62 3.51 4.54
N PHE A 111 -5.31 3.80 4.43
CA PHE A 111 -4.50 3.39 3.27
C PHE A 111 -4.52 1.87 3.09
N TRP A 112 -4.23 1.09 4.11
CA TRP A 112 -4.24 -0.37 4.04
C TRP A 112 -5.64 -0.97 3.83
N ASN A 113 -6.71 -0.27 4.18
CA ASN A 113 -8.07 -0.63 3.83
C ASN A 113 -8.45 -0.35 2.36
N ARG A 114 -7.56 0.35 1.62
CA ARG A 114 -7.77 0.77 0.23
C ARG A 114 -6.72 0.21 -0.74
N TRP A 115 -5.56 -0.18 -0.23
CA TRP A 115 -4.43 -0.75 -0.97
C TRP A 115 -4.39 -2.27 -0.80
N HIS A 116 -4.34 -2.99 -1.93
CA HIS A 116 -4.26 -4.46 -1.97
C HIS A 116 -5.26 -5.13 -1.00
N ILE A 117 -6.53 -4.76 -1.11
CA ILE A 117 -7.59 -5.03 -0.12
C ILE A 117 -7.71 -6.52 0.21
N THR A 118 -7.61 -7.41 -0.79
CA THR A 118 -7.73 -8.85 -0.56
C THR A 118 -6.58 -9.38 0.31
N LEU A 119 -5.34 -8.99 0.01
CA LEU A 119 -4.18 -9.36 0.81
C LEU A 119 -4.24 -8.75 2.21
N SER A 120 -4.50 -7.45 2.31
CA SER A 120 -4.61 -6.74 3.60
C SER A 120 -5.69 -7.35 4.50
N THR A 121 -6.81 -7.78 3.91
CA THR A 121 -7.89 -8.48 4.63
C THR A 121 -7.43 -9.85 5.11
N TRP A 122 -6.73 -10.60 4.26
CA TRP A 122 -6.19 -11.91 4.62
C TRP A 122 -5.20 -11.81 5.78
N PHE A 123 -4.22 -10.90 5.69
CA PHE A 123 -3.24 -10.66 6.77
C PHE A 123 -3.93 -10.23 8.06
N ARG A 124 -4.88 -9.29 7.99
CA ARG A 124 -5.67 -8.88 9.15
C ARG A 124 -6.37 -10.07 9.82
N ASP A 125 -7.03 -10.94 9.05
CA ASP A 125 -7.87 -12.01 9.61
C ASP A 125 -7.03 -13.21 10.08
N PHE A 126 -5.94 -13.53 9.39
CA PHE A 126 -5.14 -14.73 9.66
C PHE A 126 -3.86 -14.46 10.48
N VAL A 127 -3.30 -13.25 10.44
CA VAL A 127 -2.12 -12.89 11.23
C VAL A 127 -2.52 -11.98 12.39
N PHE A 128 -2.96 -10.75 12.09
CA PHE A 128 -3.26 -9.74 13.11
C PHE A 128 -4.29 -10.19 14.15
N MET A 129 -5.45 -10.66 13.72
CA MET A 129 -6.54 -11.07 14.63
C MET A 129 -6.19 -12.33 15.43
N ARG A 130 -5.46 -13.27 14.84
CA ARG A 130 -5.03 -14.50 15.55
C ARG A 130 -3.96 -14.17 16.58
N PHE A 131 -2.95 -13.37 16.20
CA PHE A 131 -1.91 -12.93 17.12
C PHE A 131 -2.48 -12.09 18.29
N THR A 132 -3.40 -11.16 17.99
CA THR A 132 -4.09 -10.35 19.00
C THR A 132 -4.83 -11.23 20.01
N ARG A 133 -5.60 -12.22 19.54
CA ARG A 133 -6.32 -13.17 20.40
C ARG A 133 -5.35 -14.00 21.26
N TRP A 134 -4.28 -14.49 20.68
CA TRP A 134 -3.25 -15.24 21.38
C TRP A 134 -2.57 -14.40 22.47
N CYS A 135 -2.18 -13.16 22.19
CA CYS A 135 -1.61 -12.23 23.17
C CYS A 135 -2.55 -11.96 24.32
N MET A 136 -3.85 -11.74 24.03
CA MET A 136 -4.84 -11.49 25.09
C MET A 136 -5.07 -12.73 25.96
N HIS A 137 -5.17 -13.91 25.36
CA HIS A 137 -5.35 -15.15 26.10
C HIS A 137 -4.15 -15.48 27.01
N ARG A 138 -2.94 -15.27 26.52
CA ARG A 138 -1.69 -15.48 27.26
C ARG A 138 -1.30 -14.31 28.16
N ARG A 139 -2.04 -13.20 28.12
CA ARG A 139 -1.73 -11.96 28.87
C ARG A 139 -0.30 -11.44 28.66
N LEU A 140 0.26 -11.64 27.44
CA LEU A 140 1.63 -11.29 27.11
C LEU A 140 1.85 -9.76 27.06
N VAL A 141 0.84 -9.02 26.64
CA VAL A 141 0.90 -7.56 26.50
C VAL A 141 -0.28 -6.94 27.24
N HIS A 142 0.01 -5.97 28.11
CA HIS A 142 -1.03 -5.30 28.89
C HIS A 142 -1.59 -4.07 28.14
N GLY A 143 -2.90 -4.03 27.97
CA GLY A 143 -3.63 -2.91 27.39
C GLY A 143 -3.88 -3.07 25.87
N ARG A 144 -5.13 -2.78 25.47
CA ARG A 144 -5.63 -2.99 24.10
C ARG A 144 -4.79 -2.27 23.03
N VAL A 145 -4.36 -1.03 23.28
CA VAL A 145 -3.58 -0.25 22.31
C VAL A 145 -2.18 -0.86 22.11
N ARG A 146 -1.49 -1.25 23.19
CA ARG A 146 -0.18 -1.91 23.10
C ARG A 146 -0.28 -3.25 22.38
N THR A 147 -1.31 -4.04 22.69
CA THR A 147 -1.55 -5.32 22.00
C THR A 147 -1.74 -5.10 20.50
N ALA A 148 -2.51 -4.09 20.09
CA ALA A 148 -2.69 -3.74 18.68
C ALA A 148 -1.38 -3.28 18.02
N GLN A 149 -0.55 -2.48 18.71
CA GLN A 149 0.75 -2.02 18.20
C GLN A 149 1.69 -3.18 17.92
N VAL A 150 1.81 -4.13 18.86
CA VAL A 150 2.64 -5.33 18.67
C VAL A 150 2.06 -6.21 17.55
N ALA A 151 0.73 -6.35 17.49
CA ALA A 151 0.08 -7.13 16.46
C ALA A 151 0.29 -6.53 15.05
N PHE A 152 0.23 -5.21 14.90
CA PHE A 152 0.58 -4.53 13.64
C PHE A 152 2.04 -4.73 13.26
N MET A 153 2.95 -4.70 14.23
CA MET A 153 4.37 -4.96 13.96
C MET A 153 4.58 -6.39 13.44
N VAL A 154 4.00 -7.38 14.09
CA VAL A 154 4.08 -8.78 13.65
C VAL A 154 3.45 -8.97 12.29
N ASP A 155 2.26 -8.40 12.06
CA ASP A 155 1.52 -8.48 10.81
C ASP A 155 2.34 -7.94 9.63
N MET A 156 2.88 -6.73 9.79
CA MET A 156 3.69 -6.07 8.75
C MET A 156 5.06 -6.73 8.54
N LEU A 157 5.68 -7.28 9.59
CA LEU A 157 6.92 -8.06 9.45
C LEU A 157 6.67 -9.34 8.66
N VAL A 158 5.60 -10.09 8.96
CA VAL A 158 5.24 -11.28 8.18
C VAL A 158 4.93 -10.92 6.74
N MET A 159 4.26 -9.79 6.50
CA MET A 159 4.03 -9.26 5.14
C MET A 159 5.34 -8.91 4.43
N GLY A 160 6.30 -8.27 5.12
CA GLY A 160 7.63 -7.98 4.58
C GLY A 160 8.36 -9.25 4.15
N PHE A 161 8.40 -10.26 5.01
CA PHE A 161 8.99 -11.58 4.68
C PHE A 161 8.25 -12.30 3.54
N TRP A 162 6.94 -12.13 3.43
CA TRP A 162 6.15 -12.66 2.32
C TRP A 162 6.57 -12.06 0.96
N HIS A 163 6.96 -10.78 0.92
CA HIS A 163 7.51 -10.14 -0.28
C HIS A 163 8.92 -10.66 -0.63
N GLY A 164 9.70 -11.08 0.36
CA GLY A 164 11.05 -11.63 0.20
C GLY A 164 11.96 -11.32 1.38
N ILE A 165 13.17 -11.89 1.32
CA ILE A 165 14.18 -11.76 2.39
C ILE A 165 15.13 -10.55 2.19
N ALA A 166 14.95 -9.77 1.12
CA ALA A 166 15.77 -8.59 0.89
C ALA A 166 15.56 -7.55 2.02
N PRO A 167 16.63 -6.85 2.46
CA PRO A 167 16.55 -5.90 3.56
C PRO A 167 15.47 -4.80 3.38
N CYS A 168 15.22 -4.38 2.14
CA CYS A 168 14.21 -3.38 1.82
C CYS A 168 12.79 -3.83 2.19
N TYR A 169 12.44 -5.11 2.01
CA TYR A 169 11.13 -5.64 2.37
C TYR A 169 10.93 -5.76 3.88
N ILE A 170 11.99 -6.14 4.60
CA ILE A 170 11.97 -6.17 6.06
C ILE A 170 11.85 -4.74 6.63
N ALA A 171 12.66 -3.80 6.09
CA ALA A 171 12.56 -2.39 6.46
C ALA A 171 11.17 -1.80 6.17
N TYR A 172 10.57 -2.15 5.05
CA TYR A 172 9.19 -1.79 4.70
C TYR A 172 8.17 -2.31 5.72
N GLY A 173 8.31 -3.59 6.12
CA GLY A 173 7.46 -4.19 7.15
C GLY A 173 7.59 -3.48 8.50
N VAL A 174 8.83 -3.22 8.98
CA VAL A 174 9.08 -2.46 10.21
C VAL A 174 8.48 -1.06 10.10
N TYR A 175 8.73 -0.35 9.02
CA TYR A 175 8.23 1.00 8.78
C TYR A 175 6.71 1.08 8.87
N HIS A 176 5.99 0.24 8.13
CA HIS A 176 4.52 0.24 8.15
C HIS A 176 3.95 -0.28 9.46
N GLY A 177 4.60 -1.22 10.13
CA GLY A 177 4.22 -1.68 11.46
C GLY A 177 4.27 -0.55 12.50
N LEU A 178 5.33 0.26 12.47
CA LEU A 178 5.47 1.46 13.33
C LEU A 178 4.40 2.50 13.01
N LEU A 179 4.16 2.79 11.73
CA LEU A 179 3.15 3.77 11.31
C LEU A 179 1.74 3.37 11.71
N LEU A 180 1.37 2.09 11.53
CA LEU A 180 0.07 1.57 11.95
C LEU A 180 -0.09 1.64 13.48
N GLY A 181 0.95 1.24 14.22
CA GLY A 181 0.98 1.34 15.68
C GLY A 181 0.86 2.77 16.20
N ALA A 182 1.55 3.73 15.56
CA ALA A 182 1.47 5.15 15.87
C ALA A 182 0.07 5.72 15.54
N THR A 183 -0.49 5.36 14.38
CA THR A 183 -1.84 5.79 13.98
C THR A 183 -2.90 5.28 14.96
N GLU A 184 -2.82 4.02 15.37
CA GLU A 184 -3.74 3.44 16.37
C GLU A 184 -3.62 4.16 17.72
N TRP A 185 -2.41 4.46 18.14
CA TRP A 185 -2.17 5.23 19.35
C TRP A 185 -2.77 6.64 19.25
N MET A 186 -2.52 7.36 18.16
CA MET A 186 -3.08 8.70 17.92
C MET A 186 -4.60 8.68 17.97
N ARG A 187 -5.24 7.75 17.26
CA ARG A 187 -6.71 7.62 17.23
C ARG A 187 -7.30 7.36 18.63
N LYS A 188 -6.64 6.54 19.45
CA LYS A 188 -7.18 6.10 20.74
C LYS A 188 -6.78 6.99 21.91
N ARG A 189 -5.60 7.61 21.88
CA ARG A 189 -5.01 8.32 23.04
C ARG A 189 -4.88 9.82 22.86
N SER A 190 -4.68 10.34 21.65
CA SER A 190 -4.51 11.76 21.41
C SER A 190 -5.85 12.51 21.57
N ARG A 191 -5.89 13.44 22.51
CA ARG A 191 -7.03 14.36 22.69
C ARG A 191 -7.15 15.31 21.50
N PHE A 192 -6.01 15.80 21.00
CA PHE A 192 -5.94 16.69 19.86
C PHE A 192 -6.52 16.02 18.59
N TYR A 193 -6.09 14.79 18.27
CA TYR A 193 -6.62 14.03 17.14
C TYR A 193 -8.14 13.89 17.22
N ARG A 194 -8.67 13.46 18.36
CA ARG A 194 -10.11 13.24 18.54
C ARG A 194 -10.93 14.53 18.46
N ALA A 195 -10.37 15.66 18.90
CA ALA A 195 -11.04 16.96 18.83
C ALA A 195 -11.14 17.50 17.39
N HIS A 196 -10.15 17.17 16.52
CA HIS A 196 -10.05 17.79 15.19
C HIS A 196 -10.33 16.83 14.03
N GLN A 197 -10.49 15.51 14.26
CA GLN A 197 -10.61 14.49 13.21
C GLN A 197 -11.73 14.72 12.19
N HIS A 198 -12.77 15.49 12.55
CA HIS A 198 -13.89 15.83 11.67
C HIS A 198 -13.73 17.18 10.98
N GLN A 199 -12.72 17.97 11.33
CA GLN A 199 -12.47 19.29 10.74
C GLN A 199 -11.78 19.15 9.37
N ALA A 200 -12.26 19.90 8.38
CA ALA A 200 -11.78 19.80 7.00
C ALA A 200 -10.27 20.04 6.86
N TRP A 201 -9.75 21.10 7.50
CA TRP A 201 -8.32 21.40 7.45
C TRP A 201 -7.46 20.27 8.01
N PHE A 202 -7.89 19.66 9.13
CA PHE A 202 -7.13 18.57 9.75
C PHE A 202 -7.13 17.31 8.88
N ARG A 203 -8.25 17.01 8.21
CA ARG A 203 -8.35 15.90 7.24
C ARG A 203 -7.43 16.12 6.05
N VAL A 204 -7.31 17.36 5.54
CA VAL A 204 -6.38 17.69 4.45
C VAL A 204 -4.94 17.52 4.91
N VAL A 205 -4.58 17.97 6.10
CA VAL A 205 -3.23 17.78 6.66
C VAL A 205 -2.93 16.29 6.84
N LEU A 206 -3.84 15.52 7.42
CA LEU A 206 -3.66 14.07 7.59
C LEU A 206 -3.50 13.36 6.26
N TRP A 207 -4.33 13.70 5.27
CA TRP A 207 -4.22 13.16 3.92
C TRP A 207 -2.84 13.46 3.31
N PHE A 208 -2.40 14.72 3.37
CA PHE A 208 -1.10 15.12 2.82
C PHE A 208 0.06 14.39 3.50
N VAL A 209 0.07 14.33 4.84
CA VAL A 209 1.10 13.61 5.62
C VAL A 209 1.08 12.12 5.28
N THR A 210 -0.12 11.51 5.21
CA THR A 210 -0.26 10.09 4.86
C THR A 210 0.29 9.80 3.47
N LEU A 211 0.02 10.67 2.50
CA LEU A 211 0.54 10.52 1.14
C LEU A 211 2.09 10.52 1.14
N GLN A 212 2.73 11.46 1.86
CA GLN A 212 4.20 11.50 1.97
C GLN A 212 4.75 10.22 2.60
N LEU A 213 4.14 9.77 3.70
CA LEU A 213 4.56 8.53 4.38
C LEU A 213 4.41 7.30 3.48
N VAL A 214 3.34 7.21 2.70
CA VAL A 214 3.12 6.12 1.75
C VAL A 214 4.16 6.14 0.63
N MET A 215 4.43 7.32 0.03
CA MET A 215 5.44 7.44 -1.04
C MET A 215 6.84 7.12 -0.53
N PHE A 216 7.19 7.53 0.68
CA PHE A 216 8.44 7.14 1.31
C PHE A 216 8.50 5.62 1.60
N GLY A 217 7.39 5.01 2.03
CA GLY A 217 7.28 3.56 2.15
C GLY A 217 7.57 2.84 0.82
N PHE A 218 7.06 3.34 -0.30
CA PHE A 218 7.38 2.79 -1.62
C PHE A 218 8.84 2.98 -2.03
N ALA A 219 9.49 4.08 -1.62
CA ALA A 219 10.93 4.26 -1.82
C ALA A 219 11.76 3.22 -1.02
N ILE A 220 11.33 2.88 0.21
CA ILE A 220 11.94 1.79 0.97
C ILE A 220 11.74 0.46 0.23
N PHE A 221 10.50 0.17 -0.18
CA PHE A 221 10.12 -1.08 -0.84
C PHE A 221 10.92 -1.31 -2.15
N SER A 222 11.16 -0.27 -2.93
CA SER A 222 11.94 -0.33 -4.17
C SER A 222 13.44 -0.57 -3.96
N GLY A 223 13.92 -0.51 -2.72
CA GLY A 223 15.36 -0.56 -2.40
C GLY A 223 16.12 0.76 -2.56
N GLN A 224 15.45 1.80 -3.04
CA GLN A 224 16.05 3.11 -3.32
C GLN A 224 16.74 3.71 -2.09
N VAL A 225 16.09 3.67 -0.94
CA VAL A 225 16.65 4.20 0.31
C VAL A 225 17.95 3.49 0.69
N GLY A 226 18.06 2.17 0.44
CA GLY A 226 19.27 1.40 0.70
C GLY A 226 20.45 1.82 -0.21
N VAL A 227 20.17 2.09 -1.47
CA VAL A 227 21.19 2.59 -2.43
C VAL A 227 21.67 3.99 -2.03
N ALA A 228 20.74 4.89 -1.70
CA ALA A 228 21.09 6.24 -1.25
C ALA A 228 21.94 6.23 0.02
N LEU A 229 21.58 5.41 1.02
CA LEU A 229 22.37 5.27 2.25
C LEU A 229 23.75 4.63 1.98
N GLY A 230 23.82 3.64 1.09
CA GLY A 230 25.09 3.02 0.68
C GLY A 230 26.03 4.02 -0.03
N GLY A 231 25.50 4.91 -0.84
CA GLY A 231 26.26 6.01 -1.46
C GLY A 231 26.79 7.02 -0.44
N VAL A 232 26.02 7.32 0.61
CA VAL A 232 26.45 8.23 1.69
C VAL A 232 27.48 7.59 2.63
N LEU A 233 27.41 6.28 2.86
CA LEU A 233 28.32 5.57 3.77
C LEU A 233 29.65 5.18 3.12
N ASN A 234 29.71 5.14 1.78
CA ASN A 234 30.89 4.74 1.01
C ASN A 234 31.59 5.93 0.31
N GLY A 235 31.09 7.14 0.45
CA GLY A 235 31.70 8.39 -0.01
C GLY A 235 32.33 9.17 1.12
#